data_3cc679b9f5690ebd38c70571d504902a
#
_entry.id   3cc679b9f5690ebd38c70571d504902a
#
_cell.length_a   1.000
_cell.length_b   1.000
_cell.length_c   1.000
_cell.angle_alpha   90.00
_cell.angle_beta   90.00
_cell.angle_gamma   90.00
#
_symmetry.space_group_name_H-M   'P 1'
#
loop_
_entity.id
_entity.type
_entity.pdbx_description
1 polymer ?
#
loop_
_entity_poly.entity_id
_entity_poly.type
_entity_poly.pdbx_seq_one_letter_code
_entity_poly.pdbx_strand_id
1 'polypeptide(L)'
;MVYNVISIDISWVDARDGKRGVFFLNIYADLFCTYFRVGAVTFGGGYAMIPILEREIVKKKNWVTEEELLDYYAISQCTPGVIAVNAATFVGHKKGGILGAIVATLGVITPSIIIITIIANMLSVFSGNKYVESAFKGISVAVCALILTTVVGLIKKNVKNVFSVIVALGAFVAIGIFELSPIIVVVSVLVASLIRFKIIKGKMNASEGEGENK
;
A
#
# COMPACT_ATOMS: atom_id res chain seq x y z
N MET A 1 11.61 7.35 -18.69
CA MET A 1 12.01 6.77 -17.40
C MET A 1 11.18 5.54 -16.97
N VAL A 2 10.04 5.29 -17.60
CA VAL A 2 9.16 4.12 -17.30
C VAL A 2 9.58 2.84 -18.06
N TYR A 3 10.33 2.94 -19.16
CA TYR A 3 10.70 1.80 -20.00
C TYR A 3 11.80 0.88 -19.43
N ASN A 4 12.56 1.32 -18.41
CA ASN A 4 13.65 0.50 -17.84
C ASN A 4 13.20 -0.46 -16.71
N VAL A 5 11.95 -0.41 -16.29
CA VAL A 5 11.42 -1.32 -15.25
C VAL A 5 11.01 -2.68 -15.83
N ILE A 6 10.84 -2.77 -17.17
CA ILE A 6 10.39 -3.99 -17.88
C ILE A 6 11.52 -4.69 -18.63
N SER A 7 12.75 -4.21 -18.58
CA SER A 7 13.90 -4.99 -19.08
C SER A 7 14.11 -6.20 -18.16
N ILE A 8 13.42 -7.29 -18.45
CA ILE A 8 13.70 -8.61 -17.90
C ILE A 8 15.08 -8.97 -18.42
N ASP A 9 16.09 -8.72 -17.61
CA ASP A 9 17.45 -9.19 -17.87
C ASP A 9 17.46 -10.70 -17.69
N ILE A 10 17.29 -11.43 -18.81
CA ILE A 10 17.23 -12.90 -18.87
C ILE A 10 18.63 -13.53 -18.65
N SER A 11 19.65 -12.73 -18.34
CA SER A 11 21.00 -13.21 -18.06
C SER A 11 21.13 -14.15 -16.84
N TRP A 12 20.03 -14.38 -16.11
CA TRP A 12 19.97 -15.19 -14.90
C TRP A 12 19.69 -16.69 -15.12
N VAL A 13 19.52 -17.15 -16.38
CA VAL A 13 19.09 -18.54 -16.70
C VAL A 13 20.26 -19.47 -17.02
N ASP A 14 21.52 -19.10 -16.82
CA ASP A 14 22.61 -20.04 -17.02
C ASP A 14 22.96 -20.82 -15.73
N ALA A 15 22.21 -21.90 -15.53
CA ALA A 15 22.31 -22.79 -14.36
C ALA A 15 23.39 -23.89 -14.54
N ARG A 16 24.66 -23.53 -14.78
CA ARG A 16 25.70 -24.54 -15.00
C ARG A 16 26.82 -24.58 -13.95
N ASP A 17 26.64 -24.04 -12.76
CA ASP A 17 27.70 -24.14 -11.74
C ASP A 17 27.10 -24.40 -10.34
N GLY A 18 27.42 -25.55 -9.73
CA GLY A 18 26.85 -25.98 -8.43
C GLY A 18 27.15 -25.04 -7.26
N LYS A 19 28.12 -24.13 -7.39
CA LYS A 19 28.38 -23.05 -6.42
C LYS A 19 27.34 -21.93 -6.48
N ARG A 20 26.69 -21.72 -7.64
CA ARG A 20 25.63 -20.71 -7.80
C ARG A 20 24.34 -21.14 -7.09
N GLY A 21 24.01 -22.43 -7.11
CA GLY A 21 22.80 -22.94 -6.43
C GLY A 21 22.77 -22.64 -4.93
N VAL A 22 23.88 -22.79 -4.25
CA VAL A 22 24.00 -22.48 -2.81
C VAL A 22 23.92 -20.97 -2.55
N PHE A 23 24.47 -20.15 -3.45
CA PHE A 23 24.40 -18.69 -3.37
C PHE A 23 22.97 -18.19 -3.60
N PHE A 24 22.26 -18.73 -4.58
CA PHE A 24 20.86 -18.39 -4.84
C PHE A 24 19.93 -18.80 -3.71
N LEU A 25 20.05 -20.01 -3.16
CA LEU A 25 19.29 -20.43 -1.98
C LEU A 25 19.53 -19.51 -0.79
N ASN A 26 20.75 -19.01 -0.63
CA ASN A 26 21.11 -18.10 0.44
C ASN A 26 20.44 -16.71 0.26
N ILE A 27 20.35 -16.19 -0.99
CA ILE A 27 19.73 -14.89 -1.24
C ILE A 27 18.22 -14.92 -1.02
N TYR A 28 17.52 -15.98 -1.45
CA TYR A 28 16.07 -16.12 -1.23
C TYR A 28 15.75 -16.34 0.24
N ALA A 29 16.55 -17.15 0.95
CA ALA A 29 16.42 -17.32 2.39
C ALA A 29 16.65 -16.01 3.15
N ASP A 30 17.64 -15.23 2.74
CA ASP A 30 17.95 -13.93 3.32
C ASP A 30 16.84 -12.91 3.04
N LEU A 31 16.28 -12.88 1.83
CA LEU A 31 15.10 -12.10 1.48
C LEU A 31 13.91 -12.47 2.37
N PHE A 32 13.59 -13.76 2.45
CA PHE A 32 12.48 -14.22 3.28
C PHE A 32 12.64 -13.83 4.74
N CYS A 33 13.79 -14.15 5.36
CA CYS A 33 14.06 -13.87 6.77
C CYS A 33 14.04 -12.36 7.07
N THR A 34 14.59 -11.54 6.17
CA THR A 34 14.61 -10.09 6.35
C THR A 34 13.19 -9.53 6.30
N TYR A 35 12.41 -9.92 5.29
CA TYR A 35 11.03 -9.45 5.16
C TYR A 35 10.08 -10.07 6.17
N PHE A 36 10.32 -11.29 6.62
CA PHE A 36 9.62 -11.89 7.76
C PHE A 36 9.81 -11.04 9.02
N ARG A 37 11.06 -10.63 9.31
CA ARG A 37 11.37 -9.76 10.45
C ARG A 37 10.73 -8.39 10.31
N VAL A 38 10.77 -7.80 9.11
CA VAL A 38 10.09 -6.55 8.81
C VAL A 38 8.59 -6.67 9.05
N GLY A 39 7.94 -7.71 8.51
CA GLY A 39 6.51 -7.96 8.69
C GLY A 39 6.10 -8.22 10.14
N ALA A 40 6.95 -8.92 10.92
CA ALA A 40 6.70 -9.22 12.33
C ALA A 40 6.79 -7.99 13.25
N VAL A 41 7.63 -7.01 12.91
CA VAL A 41 7.90 -5.81 13.75
C VAL A 41 7.06 -4.61 13.31
N THR A 42 6.51 -4.64 12.10
CA THR A 42 5.75 -3.51 11.56
C THR A 42 4.33 -3.50 12.09
N PHE A 43 4.08 -2.64 13.07
CA PHE A 43 2.75 -2.30 13.55
C PHE A 43 2.40 -0.88 13.11
N GLY A 44 1.29 -0.71 12.37
CA GLY A 44 0.81 0.59 11.92
C GLY A 44 0.62 0.70 10.42
N GLY A 45 0.43 1.91 9.93
CA GLY A 45 0.23 2.19 8.49
C GLY A 45 1.54 2.19 7.70
N GLY A 46 1.43 2.26 6.37
CA GLY A 46 2.56 2.21 5.45
C GLY A 46 3.72 3.14 5.80
N TYR A 47 3.44 4.35 6.28
CA TYR A 47 4.49 5.32 6.67
C TYR A 47 5.34 4.86 7.88
N ALA A 48 4.77 4.13 8.83
CA ALA A 48 5.50 3.61 9.98
C ALA A 48 6.57 2.57 9.58
N MET A 49 6.44 1.99 8.39
CA MET A 49 7.33 0.97 7.88
C MET A 49 8.62 1.53 7.26
N ILE A 50 8.63 2.77 6.78
CA ILE A 50 9.79 3.36 6.10
C ILE A 50 11.05 3.28 6.94
N PRO A 51 11.07 3.71 8.23
CA PRO A 51 12.28 3.64 9.05
C PRO A 51 12.78 2.21 9.30
N ILE A 52 11.85 1.24 9.33
CA ILE A 52 12.19 -0.17 9.53
C ILE A 52 12.82 -0.73 8.25
N LEU A 53 12.24 -0.44 7.09
CA LEU A 53 12.80 -0.81 5.79
C LEU A 53 14.17 -0.17 5.56
N GLU A 54 14.31 1.14 5.80
CA GLU A 54 15.57 1.85 5.69
C GLU A 54 16.66 1.17 6.54
N ARG A 55 16.37 0.86 7.79
CA ARG A 55 17.31 0.18 8.67
C ARG A 55 17.69 -1.22 8.17
N GLU A 56 16.72 -2.03 7.76
CA GLU A 56 16.96 -3.44 7.42
C GLU A 56 17.54 -3.60 6.00
N ILE A 57 16.99 -2.91 4.99
CA ILE A 57 17.34 -3.16 3.58
C ILE A 57 18.34 -2.15 2.99
N VAL A 58 18.39 -0.90 3.52
CA VAL A 58 19.39 0.09 3.12
C VAL A 58 20.63 -0.04 4.00
N LYS A 59 20.51 0.20 5.31
CA LYS A 59 21.68 0.32 6.21
C LYS A 59 22.34 -1.02 6.51
N LYS A 60 21.58 -2.10 6.76
CA LYS A 60 22.14 -3.41 7.12
C LYS A 60 22.52 -4.26 5.91
N LYS A 61 21.66 -4.27 4.89
CA LYS A 61 21.82 -5.17 3.75
C LYS A 61 22.41 -4.51 2.51
N ASN A 62 22.36 -3.19 2.41
CA ASN A 62 22.77 -2.43 1.22
C ASN A 62 22.11 -2.98 -0.07
N TRP A 63 20.84 -3.38 0.01
CA TRP A 63 20.13 -3.93 -1.15
C TRP A 63 19.66 -2.83 -2.09
N VAL A 64 19.31 -1.69 -1.55
CA VAL A 64 18.86 -0.49 -2.25
C VAL A 64 19.43 0.75 -1.59
N THR A 65 19.49 1.86 -2.31
CA THR A 65 19.80 3.17 -1.73
C THR A 65 18.57 3.75 -1.04
N GLU A 66 18.75 4.80 -0.27
CA GLU A 66 17.66 5.51 0.39
C GLU A 66 16.71 6.14 -0.65
N GLU A 67 17.26 6.73 -1.71
CA GLU A 67 16.51 7.31 -2.83
C GLU A 67 15.66 6.25 -3.53
N GLU A 68 16.25 5.10 -3.85
CA GLU A 68 15.54 3.98 -4.48
C GLU A 68 14.41 3.43 -3.59
N LEU A 69 14.64 3.37 -2.27
CA LEU A 69 13.60 2.96 -1.32
C LEU A 69 12.41 3.93 -1.35
N LEU A 70 12.68 5.24 -1.38
CA LEU A 70 11.63 6.26 -1.47
C LEU A 70 10.87 6.19 -2.80
N ASP A 71 11.56 5.92 -3.92
CA ASP A 71 10.95 5.72 -5.22
C ASP A 71 10.02 4.49 -5.24
N TYR A 72 10.50 3.36 -4.73
CA TYR A 72 9.65 2.15 -4.59
C TYR A 72 8.46 2.38 -3.68
N TYR A 73 8.65 3.16 -2.63
CA TYR A 73 7.56 3.52 -1.73
C TYR A 73 6.52 4.41 -2.43
N ALA A 74 6.95 5.42 -3.20
CA ALA A 74 6.07 6.28 -3.97
C ALA A 74 5.25 5.49 -5.01
N ILE A 75 5.91 4.57 -5.74
CA ILE A 75 5.23 3.68 -6.70
C ILE A 75 4.24 2.77 -5.98
N SER A 76 4.62 2.27 -4.81
CA SER A 76 3.76 1.39 -4.00
C SER A 76 2.48 2.08 -3.52
N GLN A 77 2.50 3.39 -3.34
CA GLN A 77 1.30 4.19 -3.01
C GLN A 77 0.33 4.32 -4.20
N CYS A 78 0.86 4.30 -5.42
CA CYS A 78 0.05 4.35 -6.64
C CYS A 78 -0.48 2.98 -7.06
N THR A 79 0.09 1.90 -6.52
CA THR A 79 -0.28 0.53 -6.87
C THR A 79 -1.36 0.03 -5.89
N PRO A 80 -2.45 -0.58 -6.39
CA PRO A 80 -3.47 -1.15 -5.52
C PRO A 80 -2.89 -2.20 -4.57
N GLY A 81 -3.24 -2.15 -3.29
CA GLY A 81 -2.81 -3.12 -2.29
C GLY A 81 -2.13 -2.48 -1.07
N VAL A 82 -1.52 -3.34 -0.24
CA VAL A 82 -0.80 -2.90 0.96
C VAL A 82 0.57 -2.36 0.54
N ILE A 83 0.85 -1.09 0.84
CA ILE A 83 2.10 -0.40 0.46
C ILE A 83 3.34 -1.21 0.85
N ALA A 84 3.34 -1.78 2.06
CA ALA A 84 4.41 -2.60 2.59
C ALA A 84 4.71 -3.84 1.73
N VAL A 85 3.67 -4.51 1.26
CA VAL A 85 3.76 -5.71 0.40
C VAL A 85 4.27 -5.32 -0.98
N ASN A 86 3.73 -4.23 -1.54
CA ASN A 86 4.18 -3.72 -2.84
C ASN A 86 5.66 -3.31 -2.81
N ALA A 87 6.10 -2.58 -1.79
CA ALA A 87 7.49 -2.19 -1.61
C ALA A 87 8.43 -3.41 -1.48
N ALA A 88 8.02 -4.43 -0.70
CA ALA A 88 8.76 -5.67 -0.58
C ALA A 88 8.87 -6.40 -1.92
N THR A 89 7.79 -6.42 -2.70
CA THR A 89 7.76 -7.01 -4.04
C THR A 89 8.76 -6.33 -4.98
N PHE A 90 8.82 -4.99 -5.00
CA PHE A 90 9.76 -4.25 -5.85
C PHE A 90 11.22 -4.50 -5.46
N VAL A 91 11.54 -4.43 -4.18
CA VAL A 91 12.92 -4.69 -3.71
C VAL A 91 13.30 -6.16 -3.91
N GLY A 92 12.38 -7.08 -3.66
CA GLY A 92 12.58 -8.51 -3.92
C GLY A 92 12.84 -8.79 -5.39
N HIS A 93 12.10 -8.14 -6.29
CA HIS A 93 12.31 -8.22 -7.73
C HIS A 93 13.70 -7.69 -8.15
N LYS A 94 14.12 -6.57 -7.61
CA LYS A 94 15.44 -6.01 -7.87
C LYS A 94 16.58 -6.99 -7.48
N LYS A 95 16.40 -7.73 -6.39
CA LYS A 95 17.44 -8.61 -5.85
C LYS A 95 17.44 -10.03 -6.41
N GLY A 96 16.29 -10.59 -6.69
CA GLY A 96 16.17 -11.99 -7.12
C GLY A 96 15.16 -12.21 -8.25
N GLY A 97 14.84 -11.16 -9.03
CA GLY A 97 13.88 -11.25 -10.12
C GLY A 97 12.48 -11.64 -9.62
N ILE A 98 11.71 -12.32 -10.45
CA ILE A 98 10.33 -12.72 -10.13
C ILE A 98 10.26 -13.60 -8.89
N LEU A 99 11.18 -14.55 -8.73
CA LEU A 99 11.24 -15.41 -7.54
C LEU A 99 11.57 -14.60 -6.29
N GLY A 100 12.49 -13.63 -6.38
CA GLY A 100 12.80 -12.72 -5.28
C GLY A 100 11.59 -11.88 -4.86
N ALA A 101 10.79 -11.42 -5.82
CA ALA A 101 9.54 -10.70 -5.54
C ALA A 101 8.55 -11.58 -4.76
N ILE A 102 8.34 -12.81 -5.20
CA ILE A 102 7.43 -13.76 -4.54
C ILE A 102 7.91 -14.05 -3.12
N VAL A 103 9.19 -14.36 -2.95
CA VAL A 103 9.77 -14.73 -1.65
C VAL A 103 9.72 -13.56 -0.66
N ALA A 104 10.05 -12.34 -1.10
CA ALA A 104 9.97 -11.15 -0.26
C ALA A 104 8.51 -10.86 0.18
N THR A 105 7.57 -10.97 -0.75
CA THR A 105 6.14 -10.82 -0.48
C THR A 105 5.65 -11.84 0.54
N LEU A 106 5.96 -13.12 0.35
CA LEU A 106 5.62 -14.17 1.30
C LEU A 106 6.27 -13.91 2.67
N GLY A 107 7.52 -13.43 2.69
CA GLY A 107 8.20 -13.07 3.93
C GLY A 107 7.41 -12.04 4.76
N VAL A 108 6.95 -10.96 4.14
CA VAL A 108 6.16 -9.91 4.83
C VAL A 108 4.82 -10.42 5.35
N ILE A 109 4.15 -11.28 4.58
CA ILE A 109 2.77 -11.73 4.89
C ILE A 109 2.77 -12.86 5.93
N THR A 110 3.77 -13.72 5.92
CA THR A 110 3.83 -14.94 6.76
C THR A 110 3.64 -14.67 8.26
N PRO A 111 4.28 -13.67 8.90
CA PRO A 111 4.06 -13.41 10.33
C PRO A 111 2.60 -13.10 10.64
N SER A 112 1.95 -12.31 9.79
CA SER A 112 0.53 -11.96 9.96
C SER A 112 -0.37 -13.19 9.85
N ILE A 113 -0.11 -14.07 8.88
CA ILE A 113 -0.86 -15.32 8.71
C ILE A 113 -0.70 -16.21 9.95
N ILE A 114 0.53 -16.37 10.45
CA ILE A 114 0.81 -17.18 11.64
C ILE A 114 0.04 -16.65 12.84
N ILE A 115 0.14 -15.35 13.11
CA ILE A 115 -0.52 -14.71 14.25
C ILE A 115 -2.04 -14.85 14.15
N ILE A 116 -2.62 -14.54 12.98
CA ILE A 116 -4.06 -14.63 12.75
C ILE A 116 -4.54 -16.08 12.92
N THR A 117 -3.80 -17.06 12.39
CA THR A 117 -4.16 -18.47 12.50
C THR A 117 -4.13 -18.95 13.95
N ILE A 118 -3.12 -18.57 14.73
CA ILE A 118 -3.04 -18.89 16.15
C ILE A 118 -4.22 -18.29 16.90
N ILE A 119 -4.50 -17.01 16.69
CA ILE A 119 -5.61 -16.32 17.35
C ILE A 119 -6.95 -16.93 16.96
N ALA A 120 -7.17 -17.25 15.68
CA ALA A 120 -8.40 -17.86 15.20
C ALA A 120 -8.66 -19.24 15.85
N ASN A 121 -7.62 -20.07 15.97
CA ASN A 121 -7.73 -21.36 16.65
C ASN A 121 -8.02 -21.20 18.15
N MET A 122 -7.35 -20.27 18.81
CA MET A 122 -7.65 -19.96 20.22
C MET A 122 -9.09 -19.49 20.41
N LEU A 123 -9.59 -18.65 19.51
CA LEU A 123 -10.96 -18.16 19.56
C LEU A 123 -11.99 -19.28 19.43
N SER A 124 -11.76 -20.26 18.56
CA SER A 124 -12.68 -21.39 18.38
C SER A 124 -12.81 -22.23 19.66
N VAL A 125 -11.73 -22.37 20.44
CA VAL A 125 -11.71 -23.10 21.71
C VAL A 125 -12.39 -22.29 22.82
N PHE A 126 -12.25 -20.97 22.82
CA PHE A 126 -12.82 -20.08 23.83
C PHE A 126 -14.14 -19.43 23.42
N SER A 127 -14.75 -19.88 22.31
CA SER A 127 -16.07 -19.42 21.87
C SER A 127 -17.11 -19.78 22.95
N GLY A 128 -17.80 -18.76 23.48
CA GLY A 128 -18.74 -18.88 24.58
C GLY A 128 -18.20 -18.42 25.96
N ASN A 129 -16.94 -18.05 26.06
CA ASN A 129 -16.40 -17.46 27.27
C ASN A 129 -16.75 -15.96 27.31
N LYS A 130 -17.54 -15.55 28.32
CA LYS A 130 -18.01 -14.17 28.50
C LYS A 130 -16.89 -13.13 28.56
N TYR A 131 -15.72 -13.50 29.11
CA TYR A 131 -14.56 -12.62 29.18
C TYR A 131 -13.96 -12.36 27.82
N VAL A 132 -13.87 -13.40 26.98
CA VAL A 132 -13.36 -13.29 25.60
C VAL A 132 -14.31 -12.43 24.75
N GLU A 133 -15.62 -12.66 24.85
CA GLU A 133 -16.62 -11.84 24.17
C GLU A 133 -16.52 -10.36 24.59
N SER A 134 -16.38 -10.08 25.86
CA SER A 134 -16.20 -8.71 26.38
C SER A 134 -14.92 -8.05 25.88
N ALA A 135 -13.81 -8.80 25.82
CA ALA A 135 -12.56 -8.30 25.26
C ALA A 135 -12.70 -7.94 23.76
N PHE A 136 -13.40 -8.77 22.96
CA PHE A 136 -13.66 -8.47 21.56
C PHE A 136 -14.56 -7.24 21.37
N LYS A 137 -15.57 -7.06 22.20
CA LYS A 137 -16.38 -5.83 22.20
C LYS A 137 -15.50 -4.60 22.46
N GLY A 138 -14.59 -4.67 23.42
CA GLY A 138 -13.62 -3.59 23.70
C GLY A 138 -12.71 -3.29 22.52
N ILE A 139 -12.14 -4.33 21.88
CA ILE A 139 -11.30 -4.17 20.67
C ILE A 139 -12.11 -3.54 19.52
N SER A 140 -13.35 -3.99 19.29
CA SER A 140 -14.20 -3.44 18.24
C SER A 140 -14.46 -1.95 18.44
N VAL A 141 -14.73 -1.51 19.67
CA VAL A 141 -14.91 -0.09 19.99
C VAL A 141 -13.62 0.70 19.72
N ALA A 142 -12.46 0.17 20.12
CA ALA A 142 -11.18 0.82 19.87
C ALA A 142 -10.89 0.95 18.36
N VAL A 143 -11.16 -0.10 17.57
CA VAL A 143 -11.02 -0.07 16.11
C VAL A 143 -11.96 0.96 15.48
N CYS A 144 -13.23 1.01 15.90
CA CYS A 144 -14.16 2.03 15.44
C CYS A 144 -13.66 3.46 15.74
N ALA A 145 -13.13 3.69 16.94
CA ALA A 145 -12.55 4.98 17.30
C ALA A 145 -11.34 5.36 16.43
N LEU A 146 -10.45 4.40 16.12
CA LEU A 146 -9.32 4.60 15.23
C LEU A 146 -9.76 4.92 13.80
N ILE A 147 -10.75 4.21 13.28
CA ILE A 147 -11.32 4.49 11.95
C ILE A 147 -11.91 5.90 11.94
N LEU A 148 -12.71 6.24 12.95
CA LEU A 148 -13.35 7.55 13.04
C LEU A 148 -12.30 8.69 13.09
N THR A 149 -11.28 8.57 13.92
CA THR A 149 -10.20 9.57 14.02
C THR A 149 -9.45 9.72 12.69
N THR A 150 -9.19 8.61 12.00
CA THR A 150 -8.55 8.63 10.68
C THR A 150 -9.42 9.32 9.64
N VAL A 151 -10.71 9.00 9.57
CA VAL A 151 -11.68 9.65 8.67
C VAL A 151 -11.77 11.14 8.93
N VAL A 152 -11.89 11.56 10.19
CA VAL A 152 -11.92 12.98 10.56
C VAL A 152 -10.62 13.69 10.15
N GLY A 153 -9.47 13.03 10.35
CA GLY A 153 -8.17 13.55 9.92
C GLY A 153 -8.09 13.73 8.39
N LEU A 154 -8.57 12.77 7.63
CA LEU A 154 -8.62 12.84 6.16
C LEU A 154 -9.58 13.94 5.67
N ILE A 155 -10.75 14.07 6.29
CA ILE A 155 -11.71 15.14 5.98
C ILE A 155 -11.06 16.50 6.20
N LYS A 156 -10.47 16.74 7.38
CA LYS A 156 -9.80 18.02 7.70
C LYS A 156 -8.66 18.37 6.75
N LYS A 157 -7.94 17.37 6.26
CA LYS A 157 -6.78 17.57 5.36
C LYS A 157 -7.20 17.82 3.91
N ASN A 158 -8.19 17.09 3.42
CA ASN A 158 -8.53 17.03 1.99
C ASN A 158 -9.75 17.86 1.61
N VAL A 159 -10.70 18.05 2.54
CA VAL A 159 -11.96 18.77 2.27
C VAL A 159 -11.79 20.25 2.60
N LYS A 160 -11.27 21.02 1.62
CA LYS A 160 -11.05 22.46 1.78
C LYS A 160 -12.10 23.31 1.06
N ASN A 161 -12.85 22.75 0.12
CA ASN A 161 -13.80 23.45 -0.73
C ASN A 161 -15.20 22.84 -0.59
N VAL A 162 -16.23 23.68 -0.74
CA VAL A 162 -17.65 23.25 -0.72
C VAL A 162 -17.92 22.13 -1.73
N PHE A 163 -17.28 22.21 -2.90
CA PHE A 163 -17.40 21.14 -3.89
C PHE A 163 -16.89 19.78 -3.39
N SER A 164 -15.76 19.76 -2.68
CA SER A 164 -15.23 18.52 -2.09
C SER A 164 -16.17 17.94 -1.03
N VAL A 165 -16.88 18.80 -0.29
CA VAL A 165 -17.92 18.36 0.66
C VAL A 165 -19.07 17.68 -0.07
N ILE A 166 -19.58 18.31 -1.13
CA ILE A 166 -20.70 17.77 -1.93
C ILE A 166 -20.32 16.41 -2.54
N VAL A 167 -19.11 16.31 -3.10
CA VAL A 167 -18.61 15.06 -3.69
C VAL A 167 -18.45 13.98 -2.63
N ALA A 168 -17.90 14.31 -1.46
CA ALA A 168 -17.73 13.35 -0.37
C ALA A 168 -19.07 12.85 0.17
N LEU A 169 -20.05 13.76 0.34
CA LEU A 169 -21.40 13.41 0.79
C LEU A 169 -22.13 12.57 -0.27
N GLY A 170 -22.03 12.95 -1.54
CA GLY A 170 -22.60 12.18 -2.66
C GLY A 170 -22.01 10.78 -2.77
N ALA A 171 -20.69 10.62 -2.62
CA ALA A 171 -20.03 9.32 -2.60
C ALA A 171 -20.46 8.47 -1.39
N PHE A 172 -20.61 9.09 -0.22
CA PHE A 172 -21.09 8.39 0.98
C PHE A 172 -22.52 7.87 0.80
N VAL A 173 -23.42 8.69 0.26
CA VAL A 173 -24.81 8.28 -0.03
C VAL A 173 -24.83 7.19 -1.12
N ALA A 174 -24.04 7.34 -2.18
CA ALA A 174 -24.01 6.38 -3.27
C ALA A 174 -23.54 4.99 -2.81
N ILE A 175 -22.55 4.93 -1.95
CA ILE A 175 -22.01 3.65 -1.43
C ILE A 175 -22.88 3.14 -0.28
N GLY A 176 -23.27 4.01 0.67
CA GLY A 176 -23.95 3.60 1.90
C GLY A 176 -25.43 3.30 1.73
N ILE A 177 -26.15 3.99 0.83
CA ILE A 177 -27.59 3.81 0.62
C ILE A 177 -27.88 3.00 -0.64
N PHE A 178 -27.16 3.30 -1.75
CA PHE A 178 -27.39 2.61 -3.03
C PHE A 178 -26.52 1.37 -3.23
N GLU A 179 -25.66 1.04 -2.26
CA GLU A 179 -24.75 -0.13 -2.32
C GLU A 179 -23.93 -0.22 -3.62
N LEU A 180 -23.66 0.94 -4.25
CA LEU A 180 -22.89 0.98 -5.48
C LEU A 180 -21.44 0.54 -5.23
N SER A 181 -20.88 -0.19 -6.19
CA SER A 181 -19.46 -0.57 -6.13
C SER A 181 -18.57 0.66 -5.98
N PRO A 182 -17.64 0.68 -5.00
CA PRO A 182 -16.71 1.79 -4.79
C PRO A 182 -15.94 2.18 -6.05
N ILE A 183 -15.66 1.21 -6.94
CA ILE A 183 -14.95 1.43 -8.21
C ILE A 183 -15.76 2.36 -9.12
N ILE A 184 -17.07 2.13 -9.23
CA ILE A 184 -17.96 2.94 -10.07
C ILE A 184 -18.01 4.38 -9.55
N VAL A 185 -18.09 4.53 -8.22
CA VAL A 185 -18.12 5.85 -7.58
C VAL A 185 -16.81 6.60 -7.80
N VAL A 186 -15.65 5.96 -7.66
CA VAL A 186 -14.34 6.56 -7.92
C VAL A 186 -14.23 7.01 -9.38
N VAL A 187 -14.57 6.15 -10.34
CA VAL A 187 -14.54 6.48 -11.76
C VAL A 187 -15.46 7.65 -12.10
N SER A 188 -16.69 7.67 -11.57
CA SER A 188 -17.64 8.75 -11.81
C SER A 188 -17.17 10.09 -11.26
N VAL A 189 -16.58 10.11 -10.06
CA VAL A 189 -15.99 11.31 -9.45
C VAL A 189 -14.78 11.80 -10.24
N LEU A 190 -13.95 10.89 -10.74
CA LEU A 190 -12.79 11.21 -11.60
C LEU A 190 -13.25 11.89 -12.90
N VAL A 191 -14.24 11.31 -13.57
CA VAL A 191 -14.82 11.89 -14.81
C VAL A 191 -15.44 13.27 -14.53
N ALA A 192 -16.23 13.40 -13.48
CA ALA A 192 -16.84 14.68 -13.08
C ALA A 192 -15.76 15.75 -12.77
N SER A 193 -14.67 15.37 -12.12
CA SER A 193 -13.54 16.25 -11.82
C SER A 193 -12.80 16.71 -13.08
N LEU A 194 -12.57 15.81 -14.03
CA LEU A 194 -11.95 16.13 -15.32
C LEU A 194 -12.82 17.09 -16.16
N ILE A 195 -14.11 16.86 -16.21
CA ILE A 195 -15.06 17.75 -16.91
C ILE A 195 -15.02 19.15 -16.30
N ARG A 196 -15.07 19.23 -14.98
CA ARG A 196 -14.97 20.51 -14.26
C ARG A 196 -13.66 21.24 -14.53
N PHE A 197 -12.54 20.52 -14.52
CA PHE A 197 -11.22 21.10 -14.81
C PHE A 197 -11.18 21.70 -16.23
N LYS A 198 -11.75 21.00 -17.23
CA LYS A 198 -11.82 21.48 -18.61
C LYS A 198 -12.69 22.73 -18.73
N ILE A 199 -13.80 22.79 -18.00
CA ILE A 199 -14.69 23.97 -18.00
C ILE A 199 -14.01 25.18 -17.36
N ILE A 200 -13.32 25.00 -16.25
CA ILE A 200 -12.61 26.09 -15.53
C ILE A 200 -11.46 26.62 -16.40
N LYS A 201 -10.67 25.70 -17.01
CA LYS A 201 -9.58 26.09 -17.91
C LYS A 201 -10.08 26.83 -19.16
N GLY A 202 -11.21 26.42 -19.72
CA GLY A 202 -11.85 27.12 -20.83
C GLY A 202 -12.31 28.54 -20.48
N LYS A 203 -12.80 28.76 -19.26
CA LYS A 203 -13.16 30.10 -18.75
C LYS A 203 -11.95 31.00 -18.51
N MET A 204 -10.84 30.45 -18.01
CA MET A 204 -9.61 31.21 -17.81
C MET A 204 -9.02 31.68 -19.14
N ASN A 205 -8.94 30.81 -20.13
CA ASN A 205 -8.43 31.19 -21.46
C ASN A 205 -9.33 32.21 -22.18
N ALA A 206 -10.65 32.18 -21.96
CA ALA A 206 -11.57 33.16 -22.53
C ALA A 206 -11.42 34.54 -21.84
N SER A 207 -11.10 34.56 -20.54
CA SER A 207 -10.87 35.82 -19.80
C SER A 207 -9.52 36.48 -20.15
N GLU A 208 -8.50 35.71 -20.51
CA GLU A 208 -7.20 36.26 -20.97
C GLU A 208 -7.29 36.84 -22.38
N GLY A 209 -8.11 36.24 -23.25
CA GLY A 209 -8.31 36.77 -24.62
C GLY A 209 -9.13 38.08 -24.70
N GLU A 210 -9.98 38.37 -23.71
CA GLU A 210 -10.71 39.66 -23.63
C GLU A 210 -9.87 40.81 -23.05
N GLY A 211 -8.79 40.49 -22.31
CA GLY A 211 -7.88 41.51 -21.76
C GLY A 211 -6.84 42.05 -22.74
N GLU A 212 -6.57 41.37 -23.84
CA GLU A 212 -5.54 41.75 -24.82
C GLU A 212 -6.11 42.62 -25.98
N ASN A 213 -7.43 42.81 -26.03
CA ASN A 213 -8.11 43.63 -27.03
C ASN A 213 -8.67 44.99 -26.50
N LYS A 214 -8.21 45.45 -25.34
CA LYS A 214 -8.47 46.78 -24.81
C LYS A 214 -7.16 47.52 -24.59
#